data_3bb8ae918ff047cfa46f988cce483a31
#
_entry.id   3bb8ae918ff047cfa46f988cce483a31
#
_cell.length_a   1.000
_cell.length_b   1.000
_cell.length_c   1.000
_cell.angle_alpha   90.00
_cell.angle_beta   90.00
_cell.angle_gamma   90.00
#
_symmetry.space_group_name_H-M   'P 1'
#
loop_
_entity.id
_entity.type
_entity.pdbx_description
1 polymer ?
#
loop_
_entity_poly.entity_id
_entity_poly.type
_entity_poly.pdbx_seq_one_letter_code
_entity_poly.pdbx_strand_id
1 'polypeptide(L)'
;MKQTDFSFHHFIVKVISNRKIFFLFFVFVFFHIKAQEIVVKDFIVEQGDTILLTEIPSVEILSFVDSKERFKYRILKRKVLKVYPYALYTKQKLQEIEQDLEGISKKRKKKKYTKVVSKFLKEELGEKMRKLTRTEGNILVKLIYRETKISTYKLLKQYRGSLNAMFWQTLAKMYDNNLKQEYDPENIREDMFIEHIIIQAKLEGQL
;
A
#
# COMPACT_ATOMS: atom_id res chain seq x y z
N MET A 1 -8.90 -5.71 -75.79
CA MET A 1 -8.01 -4.70 -75.15
C MET A 1 -8.84 -3.87 -74.22
N LYS A 2 -9.19 -4.38 -73.00
CA LYS A 2 -9.87 -3.64 -71.90
C LYS A 2 -9.92 -4.56 -70.64
N GLN A 3 -8.80 -4.66 -69.91
CA GLN A 3 -8.84 -5.38 -68.64
C GLN A 3 -7.69 -5.04 -67.67
N THR A 4 -7.03 -3.91 -67.87
CA THR A 4 -5.88 -3.52 -67.02
C THR A 4 -6.13 -2.33 -66.09
N ASP A 5 -7.22 -1.55 -66.27
CA ASP A 5 -7.44 -0.31 -65.51
C ASP A 5 -8.15 -0.49 -64.15
N PHE A 6 -8.84 -1.61 -63.94
CA PHE A 6 -9.62 -1.85 -62.69
C PHE A 6 -8.77 -2.24 -61.50
N SER A 7 -7.65 -2.87 -61.72
CA SER A 7 -6.75 -3.32 -60.65
C SER A 7 -5.94 -2.19 -60.03
N PHE A 8 -5.54 -1.24 -60.81
CA PHE A 8 -4.68 -0.12 -60.37
C PHE A 8 -5.45 0.92 -59.49
N HIS A 9 -6.69 1.16 -59.84
CA HIS A 9 -7.55 2.05 -59.05
C HIS A 9 -7.87 1.49 -57.66
N HIS A 10 -8.06 0.18 -57.54
CA HIS A 10 -8.34 -0.48 -56.26
C HIS A 10 -7.11 -0.50 -55.36
N PHE A 11 -5.90 -0.65 -55.92
CA PHE A 11 -4.64 -0.57 -55.19
C PHE A 11 -4.34 0.81 -54.65
N ILE A 12 -4.55 1.86 -55.46
CA ILE A 12 -4.34 3.27 -55.07
C ILE A 12 -5.32 3.66 -53.93
N VAL A 13 -6.59 3.31 -54.03
CA VAL A 13 -7.59 3.57 -53.01
C VAL A 13 -7.24 2.89 -51.70
N LYS A 14 -6.73 1.64 -51.71
CA LYS A 14 -6.30 0.88 -50.54
C LYS A 14 -5.06 1.48 -49.87
N VAL A 15 -4.10 1.98 -50.65
CA VAL A 15 -2.87 2.64 -50.13
C VAL A 15 -3.21 4.00 -49.52
N ILE A 16 -4.11 4.78 -50.14
CA ILE A 16 -4.56 6.07 -49.60
C ILE A 16 -5.40 5.88 -48.35
N SER A 17 -6.22 4.84 -48.28
CA SER A 17 -6.99 4.48 -47.09
C SER A 17 -6.07 4.12 -45.92
N ASN A 18 -5.02 3.33 -46.16
CA ASN A 18 -4.05 2.97 -45.11
C ASN A 18 -3.24 4.19 -44.63
N ARG A 19 -2.88 5.13 -45.50
CA ARG A 19 -2.21 6.38 -45.11
C ARG A 19 -3.11 7.27 -44.25
N LYS A 20 -4.40 7.37 -44.56
CA LYS A 20 -5.36 8.12 -43.74
C LYS A 20 -5.57 7.48 -42.38
N ILE A 21 -5.66 6.13 -42.33
CA ILE A 21 -5.76 5.40 -41.08
C ILE A 21 -4.49 5.57 -40.21
N PHE A 22 -3.31 5.52 -40.84
CA PHE A 22 -2.04 5.75 -40.18
C PHE A 22 -1.91 7.19 -39.63
N PHE A 23 -2.37 8.17 -40.40
CA PHE A 23 -2.41 9.56 -39.96
C PHE A 23 -3.40 9.78 -38.81
N LEU A 24 -4.57 9.15 -38.86
CA LEU A 24 -5.58 9.19 -37.80
C LEU A 24 -5.06 8.51 -36.52
N PHE A 25 -4.36 7.40 -36.65
CA PHE A 25 -3.71 6.73 -35.52
C PHE A 25 -2.60 7.59 -34.91
N PHE A 26 -1.79 8.25 -35.73
CA PHE A 26 -0.73 9.16 -35.28
C PHE A 26 -1.31 10.38 -34.54
N VAL A 27 -2.39 10.98 -35.04
CA VAL A 27 -3.09 12.07 -34.37
C VAL A 27 -3.70 11.59 -33.03
N PHE A 28 -4.26 10.38 -32.99
CA PHE A 28 -4.84 9.82 -31.77
C PHE A 28 -3.79 9.57 -30.68
N VAL A 29 -2.58 9.16 -31.03
CA VAL A 29 -1.46 8.97 -30.08
C VAL A 29 -1.04 10.32 -29.45
N PHE A 30 -1.03 11.42 -30.21
CA PHE A 30 -0.70 12.73 -29.68
C PHE A 30 -1.77 13.30 -28.72
N PHE A 31 -3.03 12.91 -28.86
CA PHE A 31 -4.09 13.33 -27.94
C PHE A 31 -4.02 12.68 -26.56
N HIS A 32 -3.24 11.60 -26.39
CA HIS A 32 -3.07 10.91 -25.12
C HIS A 32 -1.86 11.37 -24.31
N ILE A 33 -1.06 12.30 -24.79
CA ILE A 33 0.00 12.92 -24.00
C ILE A 33 -0.68 13.89 -23.04
N LYS A 34 -1.14 13.38 -21.91
CA LYS A 34 -1.50 14.23 -20.77
C LYS A 34 -0.19 14.79 -20.22
N ALA A 35 0.03 16.08 -20.41
CA ALA A 35 1.04 16.79 -19.67
C ALA A 35 0.74 16.58 -18.18
N GLN A 36 1.73 16.09 -17.43
CA GLN A 36 1.61 16.03 -15.98
C GLN A 36 1.58 17.47 -15.49
N GLU A 37 0.43 17.91 -15.08
CA GLU A 37 0.25 19.21 -14.43
C GLU A 37 0.95 19.12 -13.07
N ILE A 38 2.10 19.75 -12.94
CA ILE A 38 2.77 19.90 -11.65
C ILE A 38 1.93 20.92 -10.88
N VAL A 39 1.05 20.43 -10.03
CA VAL A 39 0.29 21.26 -9.11
C VAL A 39 1.24 21.74 -8.03
N VAL A 40 1.77 22.93 -8.21
CA VAL A 40 2.53 23.66 -7.17
C VAL A 40 1.51 24.15 -6.14
N LYS A 41 1.53 23.58 -4.95
CA LYS A 41 0.53 23.87 -3.91
C LYS A 41 0.83 25.11 -3.10
N ASP A 42 2.09 25.47 -2.92
CA ASP A 42 2.49 26.57 -2.05
C ASP A 42 3.55 27.46 -2.74
N PHE A 43 3.24 28.74 -2.86
CA PHE A 43 4.15 29.78 -3.28
C PHE A 43 3.98 31.01 -2.42
N ILE A 44 5.07 31.71 -2.12
CA ILE A 44 5.06 33.03 -1.48
C ILE A 44 5.50 34.06 -2.51
N VAL A 45 4.79 35.20 -2.54
CA VAL A 45 5.21 36.36 -3.35
C VAL A 45 5.92 37.33 -2.40
N GLU A 46 7.23 37.47 -2.54
CA GLU A 46 8.03 38.41 -1.77
C GLU A 46 8.70 39.40 -2.73
N GLN A 47 8.44 40.70 -2.52
CA GLN A 47 8.94 41.82 -3.32
C GLN A 47 8.64 41.70 -4.84
N GLY A 48 7.55 41.05 -5.22
CA GLY A 48 7.14 40.88 -6.63
C GLY A 48 7.76 39.65 -7.32
N ASP A 49 8.57 38.88 -6.62
CA ASP A 49 9.11 37.60 -7.11
C ASP A 49 8.36 36.43 -6.51
N THR A 50 8.14 35.37 -7.31
CA THR A 50 7.39 34.18 -6.88
C THR A 50 8.36 33.11 -6.41
N ILE A 51 8.43 32.88 -5.12
CA ILE A 51 9.27 31.86 -4.51
C ILE A 51 8.45 30.60 -4.33
N LEU A 52 8.91 29.50 -4.95
CA LEU A 52 8.33 28.18 -4.78
C LEU A 52 8.72 27.60 -3.41
N LEU A 53 7.73 27.42 -2.53
CA LEU A 53 7.93 26.67 -1.29
C LEU A 53 7.82 25.18 -1.57
N THR A 54 8.95 24.53 -1.68
CA THR A 54 9.02 23.07 -1.72
C THR A 54 9.57 22.59 -0.38
N GLU A 55 8.73 21.96 0.42
CA GLU A 55 9.23 21.18 1.56
C GLU A 55 10.00 19.99 1.03
N ILE A 56 11.32 20.07 1.06
CA ILE A 56 12.17 18.90 0.82
C ILE A 56 12.06 18.03 2.06
N PRO A 57 11.47 16.82 1.97
CA PRO A 57 11.41 15.92 3.12
C PRO A 57 12.83 15.68 3.61
N SER A 58 13.10 15.99 4.89
CA SER A 58 14.38 15.74 5.50
C SER A 58 14.67 14.24 5.45
N VAL A 59 15.66 13.85 4.67
CA VAL A 59 16.15 12.46 4.65
C VAL A 59 17.10 12.31 5.81
N GLU A 60 16.66 11.64 6.88
CA GLU A 60 17.54 11.28 7.97
C GLU A 60 18.64 10.34 7.44
N ILE A 61 19.90 10.80 7.54
CA ILE A 61 21.05 9.97 7.19
C ILE A 61 21.25 8.98 8.34
N LEU A 62 20.90 7.71 8.11
CA LEU A 62 21.16 6.66 9.07
C LEU A 62 22.64 6.41 9.24
N SER A 63 23.15 6.61 10.46
CA SER A 63 24.45 6.12 10.86
C SER A 63 24.35 4.72 11.44
N PHE A 64 25.18 3.80 10.97
CA PHE A 64 25.30 2.46 11.50
C PHE A 64 26.52 2.36 12.41
N VAL A 65 26.37 1.72 13.56
CA VAL A 65 27.46 1.52 14.52
C VAL A 65 28.56 0.64 13.91
N ASP A 66 28.16 -0.40 13.17
CA ASP A 66 29.09 -1.33 12.52
C ASP A 66 28.51 -1.99 11.25
N SER A 67 29.31 -2.78 10.58
CA SER A 67 28.92 -3.55 9.39
C SER A 67 27.84 -4.59 9.69
N LYS A 68 27.78 -5.10 10.93
CA LYS A 68 26.80 -6.09 11.38
C LYS A 68 25.40 -5.48 11.53
N GLU A 69 25.34 -4.23 12.03
CA GLU A 69 24.08 -3.49 12.08
C GLU A 69 23.57 -3.17 10.68
N ARG A 70 24.46 -2.75 9.76
CA ARG A 70 24.09 -2.53 8.35
C ARG A 70 23.57 -3.81 7.69
N PHE A 71 24.12 -4.97 8.00
CA PHE A 71 23.63 -6.24 7.51
C PHE A 71 22.24 -6.56 8.06
N LYS A 72 22.00 -6.35 9.38
CA LYS A 72 20.70 -6.51 10.01
C LYS A 72 19.64 -5.59 9.38
N TYR A 73 20.00 -4.33 9.13
CA TYR A 73 19.11 -3.37 8.45
C TYR A 73 18.69 -3.86 7.05
N ARG A 74 19.61 -4.41 6.25
CA ARG A 74 19.26 -4.95 4.92
C ARG A 74 18.29 -6.15 5.00
N ILE A 75 18.46 -7.00 5.99
CA ILE A 75 17.51 -8.11 6.23
C ILE A 75 16.17 -7.55 6.67
N LEU A 76 16.15 -6.56 7.56
CA LEU A 76 14.96 -5.89 8.03
C LEU A 76 14.21 -5.22 6.86
N LYS A 77 14.92 -4.47 5.97
CA LYS A 77 14.33 -3.83 4.78
C LYS A 77 13.52 -4.83 3.95
N ARG A 78 14.09 -5.99 3.62
CA ARG A 78 13.37 -7.03 2.86
C ARG A 78 12.11 -7.53 3.56
N LYS A 79 12.17 -7.72 4.89
CA LYS A 79 11.02 -8.19 5.67
C LYS A 79 9.94 -7.12 5.77
N VAL A 80 10.30 -5.87 6.02
CA VAL A 80 9.36 -4.73 6.08
C VAL A 80 8.63 -4.58 4.76
N LEU A 81 9.34 -4.50 3.65
CA LEU A 81 8.74 -4.36 2.31
C LEU A 81 7.80 -5.54 1.98
N LYS A 82 8.15 -6.75 2.41
CA LYS A 82 7.30 -7.94 2.22
C LYS A 82 5.98 -7.85 2.98
N VAL A 83 5.99 -7.34 4.21
CA VAL A 83 4.80 -7.39 5.08
C VAL A 83 4.00 -6.09 5.13
N TYR A 84 4.58 -4.96 4.70
CA TYR A 84 3.92 -3.66 4.72
C TYR A 84 2.59 -3.63 3.94
N PRO A 85 2.47 -4.24 2.74
CA PRO A 85 1.19 -4.31 2.03
C PRO A 85 0.08 -4.97 2.86
N TYR A 86 0.41 -5.94 3.72
CA TYR A 86 -0.58 -6.58 4.60
C TYR A 86 -1.05 -5.66 5.72
N ALA A 87 -0.18 -4.78 6.23
CA ALA A 87 -0.55 -3.78 7.22
C ALA A 87 -1.49 -2.73 6.61
N LEU A 88 -1.19 -2.24 5.41
CA LEU A 88 -2.07 -1.30 4.68
C LEU A 88 -3.43 -1.92 4.37
N TYR A 89 -3.45 -3.15 3.88
CA TYR A 89 -4.68 -3.89 3.64
C TYR A 89 -5.52 -4.05 4.91
N THR A 90 -4.87 -4.35 6.05
CA THR A 90 -5.53 -4.45 7.35
C THR A 90 -6.15 -3.11 7.76
N LYS A 91 -5.42 -2.00 7.60
CA LYS A 91 -5.93 -0.64 7.87
C LYS A 91 -7.17 -0.33 7.04
N GLN A 92 -7.09 -0.55 5.72
CA GLN A 92 -8.21 -0.30 4.82
C GLN A 92 -9.45 -1.12 5.22
N LYS A 93 -9.27 -2.40 5.51
CA LYS A 93 -10.39 -3.27 5.92
C LYS A 93 -11.00 -2.87 7.26
N LEU A 94 -10.20 -2.38 8.20
CA LEU A 94 -10.73 -1.86 9.46
C LEU A 94 -11.55 -0.59 9.25
N GLN A 95 -11.10 0.30 8.38
CA GLN A 95 -11.86 1.52 8.03
C GLN A 95 -13.19 1.19 7.35
N GLU A 96 -13.21 0.25 6.39
CA GLU A 96 -14.45 -0.24 5.77
C GLU A 96 -15.41 -0.83 6.82
N ILE A 97 -14.87 -1.62 7.76
CA ILE A 97 -15.64 -2.22 8.85
C ILE A 97 -16.24 -1.15 9.78
N GLU A 98 -15.49 -0.13 10.13
CA GLU A 98 -15.97 0.96 10.98
C GLU A 98 -17.10 1.74 10.30
N GLN A 99 -16.92 2.11 9.03
CA GLN A 99 -17.93 2.80 8.22
C GLN A 99 -19.22 1.97 8.12
N ASP A 100 -19.10 0.67 7.84
CA ASP A 100 -20.26 -0.23 7.76
C ASP A 100 -20.98 -0.36 9.12
N LEU A 101 -20.25 -0.35 10.23
CA LEU A 101 -20.81 -0.44 11.58
C LEU A 101 -21.52 0.84 12.00
N GLU A 102 -21.05 2.02 11.59
CA GLU A 102 -21.72 3.30 11.85
C GLU A 102 -23.09 3.35 11.20
N GLY A 103 -23.24 2.83 9.98
CA GLY A 103 -24.53 2.74 9.28
C GLY A 103 -25.54 1.74 9.90
N ILE A 104 -25.13 0.91 10.87
CA ILE A 104 -25.98 -0.12 11.45
C ILE A 104 -26.50 0.29 12.84
N SER A 105 -27.75 0.75 12.92
CA SER A 105 -28.39 1.11 14.20
C SER A 105 -28.85 -0.10 15.02
N LYS A 106 -29.29 -1.21 14.38
CA LYS A 106 -29.86 -2.37 15.06
C LYS A 106 -28.81 -3.31 15.65
N LYS A 107 -28.84 -3.54 16.98
CA LYS A 107 -27.92 -4.41 17.73
C LYS A 107 -27.78 -5.83 17.12
N ARG A 108 -28.87 -6.40 16.62
CA ARG A 108 -28.87 -7.72 15.96
C ARG A 108 -28.08 -7.73 14.65
N LYS A 109 -28.17 -6.65 13.86
CA LYS A 109 -27.41 -6.49 12.61
C LYS A 109 -25.91 -6.30 12.93
N LYS A 110 -25.56 -5.47 13.94
CA LYS A 110 -24.16 -5.34 14.42
C LYS A 110 -23.56 -6.69 14.78
N LYS A 111 -24.27 -7.54 15.53
CA LYS A 111 -23.81 -8.88 15.89
C LYS A 111 -23.59 -9.79 14.68
N LYS A 112 -24.47 -9.72 13.66
CA LYS A 112 -24.31 -10.48 12.41
C LYS A 112 -23.08 -10.00 11.65
N TYR A 113 -22.89 -8.68 11.55
CA TYR A 113 -21.74 -8.07 10.88
C TYR A 113 -20.41 -8.43 11.56
N THR A 114 -20.37 -8.39 12.89
CA THR A 114 -19.18 -8.82 13.67
C THR A 114 -18.75 -10.26 13.35
N LYS A 115 -19.69 -11.16 13.02
CA LYS A 115 -19.36 -12.53 12.56
C LYS A 115 -18.70 -12.52 11.19
N VAL A 116 -19.14 -11.66 10.26
CA VAL A 116 -18.51 -11.52 8.93
C VAL A 116 -17.08 -11.03 9.06
N VAL A 117 -16.87 -10.00 9.88
CA VAL A 117 -15.53 -9.46 10.17
C VAL A 117 -14.61 -10.52 10.77
N SER A 118 -15.14 -11.31 11.69
CA SER A 118 -14.33 -12.36 12.33
C SER A 118 -13.95 -13.48 11.38
N LYS A 119 -14.84 -13.80 10.43
CA LYS A 119 -14.55 -14.75 9.36
C LYS A 119 -13.40 -14.22 8.47
N PHE A 120 -13.49 -12.96 8.07
CA PHE A 120 -12.44 -12.26 7.33
C PHE A 120 -11.08 -12.30 8.05
N LEU A 121 -11.06 -11.88 9.33
CA LEU A 121 -9.83 -11.89 10.13
C LEU A 121 -9.20 -13.27 10.24
N LYS A 122 -10.02 -14.32 10.35
CA LYS A 122 -9.55 -15.70 10.45
C LYS A 122 -9.06 -16.24 9.11
N GLU A 123 -9.83 -16.09 8.05
CA GLU A 123 -9.58 -16.73 6.76
C GLU A 123 -8.54 -15.98 5.93
N GLU A 124 -8.58 -14.65 5.92
CA GLU A 124 -7.64 -13.88 5.11
C GLU A 124 -6.38 -13.48 5.88
N LEU A 125 -6.53 -12.80 7.01
CA LEU A 125 -5.38 -12.35 7.78
C LEU A 125 -4.67 -13.54 8.46
N GLY A 126 -5.43 -14.47 9.03
CA GLY A 126 -4.87 -15.65 9.68
C GLY A 126 -4.08 -16.55 8.74
N GLU A 127 -4.55 -16.78 7.52
CA GLU A 127 -3.83 -17.56 6.52
C GLU A 127 -2.55 -16.85 6.05
N LYS A 128 -2.61 -15.54 5.87
CA LYS A 128 -1.43 -14.74 5.52
C LYS A 128 -0.39 -14.78 6.66
N MET A 129 -0.83 -14.61 7.90
CA MET A 129 0.05 -14.67 9.08
C MET A 129 0.73 -16.02 9.27
N ARG A 130 0.04 -17.15 8.99
CA ARG A 130 0.64 -18.49 9.08
C ARG A 130 1.80 -18.69 8.08
N LYS A 131 1.82 -17.99 6.96
CA LYS A 131 2.88 -18.06 5.96
C LYS A 131 4.09 -17.18 6.30
N LEU A 132 3.99 -16.35 7.33
CA LEU A 132 5.07 -15.48 7.78
C LEU A 132 5.96 -16.19 8.78
N THR A 133 7.25 -15.89 8.71
CA THR A 133 8.18 -16.24 9.79
C THR A 133 7.83 -15.46 11.06
N ARG A 134 8.28 -15.94 12.22
CA ARG A 134 8.05 -15.25 13.50
C ARG A 134 8.49 -13.78 13.47
N THR A 135 9.65 -13.50 12.89
CA THR A 135 10.16 -12.12 12.77
C THR A 135 9.30 -11.26 11.85
N GLU A 136 8.87 -11.79 10.70
CA GLU A 136 7.97 -11.08 9.77
C GLU A 136 6.62 -10.77 10.41
N GLY A 137 6.10 -11.71 11.20
CA GLY A 137 4.86 -11.50 11.94
C GLY A 137 4.98 -10.44 13.03
N ASN A 138 6.11 -10.40 13.75
CA ASN A 138 6.37 -9.34 14.73
C ASN A 138 6.43 -7.96 14.05
N ILE A 139 7.10 -7.87 12.92
CA ILE A 139 7.13 -6.63 12.11
C ILE A 139 5.70 -6.26 11.67
N LEU A 140 4.91 -7.23 11.20
CA LEU A 140 3.52 -6.96 10.80
C LEU A 140 2.67 -6.43 11.97
N VAL A 141 2.82 -6.97 13.17
CA VAL A 141 2.13 -6.49 14.38
C VAL A 141 2.47 -5.02 14.67
N LYS A 142 3.75 -4.67 14.62
CA LYS A 142 4.24 -3.28 14.77
C LYS A 142 3.65 -2.36 13.68
N LEU A 143 3.65 -2.81 12.44
CA LEU A 143 3.13 -2.05 11.30
C LEU A 143 1.60 -1.86 11.36
N ILE A 144 0.85 -2.85 11.84
CA ILE A 144 -0.59 -2.68 12.10
C ILE A 144 -0.80 -1.59 13.16
N TYR A 145 -0.03 -1.59 14.24
CA TYR A 145 -0.12 -0.52 15.24
C TYR A 145 0.23 0.86 14.64
N ARG A 146 1.31 0.93 13.87
CA ARG A 146 1.72 2.16 13.16
C ARG A 146 0.58 2.76 12.33
N GLU A 147 -0.08 1.92 11.54
CA GLU A 147 -1.12 2.34 10.58
C GLU A 147 -2.48 2.60 11.22
N THR A 148 -2.83 1.88 12.27
CA THR A 148 -4.16 1.93 12.89
C THR A 148 -4.19 2.64 14.24
N LYS A 149 -3.02 2.85 14.88
CA LYS A 149 -2.88 3.32 16.26
C LYS A 149 -3.57 2.42 17.29
N ILE A 150 -3.94 1.20 16.89
CA ILE A 150 -4.60 0.22 17.77
C ILE A 150 -3.73 -1.05 17.79
N SER A 151 -3.39 -1.53 19.00
CA SER A 151 -2.60 -2.76 19.09
C SER A 151 -3.37 -3.95 18.49
N THR A 152 -2.64 -4.84 17.84
CA THR A 152 -3.21 -6.04 17.24
C THR A 152 -3.98 -6.88 18.27
N TYR A 153 -3.52 -6.88 19.54
CA TYR A 153 -4.25 -7.51 20.66
C TYR A 153 -5.63 -6.89 20.87
N LYS A 154 -5.74 -5.55 20.90
CA LYS A 154 -7.03 -4.86 21.07
C LYS A 154 -7.98 -5.16 19.90
N LEU A 155 -7.47 -5.12 18.66
CA LEU A 155 -8.24 -5.48 17.46
C LEU A 155 -8.79 -6.90 17.55
N LEU A 156 -7.95 -7.86 17.87
CA LEU A 156 -8.36 -9.25 17.98
C LEU A 156 -9.34 -9.46 19.16
N LYS A 157 -9.14 -8.77 20.29
CA LYS A 157 -10.03 -8.84 21.45
C LYS A 157 -11.43 -8.32 21.14
N GLN A 158 -11.53 -7.24 20.37
CA GLN A 158 -12.82 -6.66 19.95
C GLN A 158 -13.70 -7.66 19.19
N TYR A 159 -13.07 -8.56 18.43
CA TYR A 159 -13.76 -9.57 17.61
C TYR A 159 -13.69 -10.98 18.18
N ARG A 160 -13.20 -11.15 19.44
CA ARG A 160 -12.94 -12.44 20.06
C ARG A 160 -14.14 -13.38 20.10
N GLY A 161 -15.34 -12.87 20.29
CA GLY A 161 -16.57 -13.70 20.43
C GLY A 161 -16.95 -14.50 19.17
N SER A 162 -16.28 -14.25 18.05
CA SER A 162 -16.53 -14.91 16.78
C SER A 162 -15.33 -15.70 16.25
N LEU A 163 -14.16 -15.60 16.91
CA LEU A 163 -12.96 -16.37 16.59
C LEU A 163 -12.89 -17.63 17.43
N ASN A 164 -12.58 -18.77 16.80
CA ASN A 164 -12.46 -20.01 17.54
C ASN A 164 -11.19 -20.09 18.41
N ALA A 165 -11.23 -20.94 19.44
CA ALA A 165 -10.12 -21.11 20.37
C ALA A 165 -8.80 -21.53 19.67
N MET A 166 -8.88 -22.37 18.63
CA MET A 166 -7.73 -22.82 17.87
C MET A 166 -6.99 -21.67 17.17
N PHE A 167 -7.72 -20.70 16.59
CA PHE A 167 -7.13 -19.51 15.99
C PHE A 167 -6.36 -18.68 17.03
N TRP A 168 -6.97 -18.49 18.22
CA TRP A 168 -6.33 -17.80 19.33
C TRP A 168 -5.07 -18.50 19.83
N GLN A 169 -5.12 -19.83 19.98
CA GLN A 169 -3.96 -20.63 20.38
C GLN A 169 -2.82 -20.53 19.37
N THR A 170 -3.14 -20.54 18.07
CA THR A 170 -2.12 -20.40 17.02
C THR A 170 -1.46 -19.02 17.09
N LEU A 171 -2.24 -17.94 17.21
CA LEU A 171 -1.70 -16.59 17.34
C LEU A 171 -0.88 -16.42 18.63
N ALA A 172 -1.39 -16.89 19.75
CA ALA A 172 -0.68 -16.86 21.01
C ALA A 172 0.66 -17.59 20.90
N LYS A 173 0.67 -18.81 20.40
CA LYS A 173 1.89 -19.61 20.24
C LYS A 173 2.94 -18.94 19.34
N MET A 174 2.52 -18.25 18.31
CA MET A 174 3.43 -17.58 17.36
C MET A 174 3.90 -16.19 17.84
N TYR A 175 3.07 -15.45 18.57
CA TYR A 175 3.25 -14.02 18.84
C TYR A 175 3.02 -13.57 20.27
N ASP A 176 2.99 -14.51 21.24
CA ASP A 176 2.46 -14.40 22.61
C ASP A 176 2.77 -13.08 23.35
N ASN A 177 3.98 -12.56 23.26
CA ASN A 177 4.38 -11.32 23.93
C ASN A 177 4.32 -10.08 23.01
N ASN A 178 4.19 -10.26 21.69
CA ASN A 178 4.35 -9.17 20.73
C ASN A 178 3.03 -8.55 20.26
N LEU A 179 1.88 -9.23 20.45
CA LEU A 179 0.57 -8.70 20.03
C LEU A 179 0.17 -7.39 20.73
N LYS A 180 0.73 -7.14 21.90
CA LYS A 180 0.51 -5.91 22.70
C LYS A 180 1.56 -4.84 22.42
N GLN A 181 2.61 -5.18 21.66
CA GLN A 181 3.73 -4.29 21.42
C GLN A 181 3.25 -3.04 20.66
N GLU A 182 3.64 -1.90 21.16
CA GLU A 182 3.45 -0.61 20.54
C GLU A 182 4.62 -0.33 19.61
N TYR A 183 4.40 0.58 18.65
CA TYR A 183 5.42 1.02 17.72
C TYR A 183 5.96 2.37 18.19
N ASP A 184 7.26 2.45 18.45
CA ASP A 184 7.92 3.62 19.02
C ASP A 184 9.25 3.89 18.28
N PRO A 185 9.21 4.60 17.15
CA PRO A 185 10.41 4.90 16.37
C PRO A 185 11.36 5.91 17.05
N GLU A 186 10.89 6.63 18.06
CA GLU A 186 11.72 7.62 18.78
C GLU A 186 12.65 6.95 19.79
N ASN A 187 12.18 5.88 20.46
CA ASN A 187 12.91 5.23 21.55
C ASN A 187 13.43 3.83 21.19
N ILE A 188 12.86 3.16 20.18
CA ILE A 188 13.22 1.80 19.79
C ILE A 188 13.95 1.81 18.45
N ARG A 189 15.26 1.51 18.46
CA ARG A 189 16.11 1.55 17.26
C ARG A 189 15.62 0.67 16.11
N GLU A 190 15.04 -0.49 16.39
CA GLU A 190 14.44 -1.34 15.33
C GLU A 190 13.25 -0.63 14.67
N ASP A 191 12.42 0.05 15.45
CA ASP A 191 11.23 0.76 14.95
C ASP A 191 11.65 2.02 14.17
N MET A 192 12.70 2.71 14.59
CA MET A 192 13.34 3.79 13.84
C MET A 192 13.82 3.29 12.46
N PHE A 193 14.47 2.12 12.41
CA PHE A 193 14.86 1.52 11.13
C PHE A 193 13.67 1.16 10.25
N ILE A 194 12.59 0.64 10.84
CA ILE A 194 11.35 0.32 10.12
C ILE A 194 10.75 1.60 9.54
N GLU A 195 10.68 2.69 10.32
CA GLU A 195 10.16 3.98 9.85
C GLU A 195 10.98 4.52 8.68
N HIS A 196 12.30 4.57 8.84
CA HIS A 196 13.20 4.99 7.78
C HIS A 196 13.02 4.16 6.49
N ILE A 197 12.90 2.83 6.61
CA ILE A 197 12.68 1.94 5.46
C ILE A 197 11.39 2.31 4.72
N ILE A 198 10.31 2.59 5.46
CA ILE A 198 9.01 2.93 4.86
C ILE A 198 9.08 4.27 4.16
N ILE A 199 9.70 5.28 4.79
CA ILE A 199 9.87 6.61 4.20
C ILE A 199 10.69 6.51 2.91
N GLN A 200 11.84 5.84 2.95
CA GLN A 200 12.68 5.64 1.78
C GLN A 200 11.96 4.90 0.66
N ALA A 201 11.25 3.81 0.98
CA ALA A 201 10.53 3.03 -0.01
C ALA A 201 9.39 3.83 -0.69
N LYS A 202 8.74 4.74 0.05
CA LYS A 202 7.75 5.67 -0.53
C LYS A 202 8.38 6.69 -1.45
N LEU A 203 9.53 7.27 -1.05
CA LEU A 203 10.28 8.22 -1.89
C LEU A 203 10.80 7.55 -3.16
N GLU A 204 11.20 6.28 -3.08
CA GLU A 204 11.66 5.47 -4.21
C GLU A 204 10.51 4.89 -5.06
N GLY A 205 9.24 5.13 -4.71
CA GLY A 205 8.07 4.61 -5.43
C GLY A 205 7.92 3.08 -5.34
N GLN A 206 8.47 2.47 -4.29
CA GLN A 206 8.37 1.01 -4.05
C GLN A 206 7.12 0.63 -3.25
N LEU A 207 6.46 1.62 -2.63
CA LEU A 207 5.27 1.46 -1.79
C LEU A 207 4.18 2.46 -2.16
#